data_a03828c5850f1a5454224bcbbca407b7
#
_entry.id   a03828c5850f1a5454224bcbbca407b7
#
_cell.length_a   1.000
_cell.length_b   1.000
_cell.length_c   1.000
_cell.angle_alpha   90.00
_cell.angle_beta   90.00
_cell.angle_gamma   90.00
#
_symmetry.space_group_name_H-M   'P 1'
#
loop_
_entity.id
_entity.type
_entity.pdbx_description
1 polymer ?
#
loop_
_entity_poly.entity_id
_entity_poly.type
_entity_poly.pdbx_seq_one_letter_code
_entity_poly.pdbx_strand_id
1 'polypeptide(L)'
;MATNYRPVANIPFLGKVLERVVAGQLQALLEETDYLDPFQSGFRPGYSTESALVALYDDLCREKDRGSTSLLILLDLSAAFDTIDHGILLDRLAGLGVGGTALQWFRSYLDGRFQKVVLGDHVSTSWQLCHGVPQGSILSPLLFNIYMKPLGEVIRRCGLRNHQYADDTQLYLSFSTNPDEAVAVLNRCLTEVREWLRANKLKLNPDKTEVLLVGGSGFGEGGFDLVLNGATLPLRDKVRSLGVLLDPELSLEAQVTAVARNAFLQLRLINQLRPYLEYDCLATVTHALVTSRLDFCNALYVGLPLKTVRTLQLVQNRAARLLTGTGRYAHMTPVLHQLHWLPIEARAQFKVLIMTYKALNGLGPGYLNERLRPYMPDRPLRSAGESLLREPSMKEIRRVSTRRRAFSAVAPNLWNSLPKEVRLAPSLLVFRRQVKTFLFKHHFNC
;
A
#
# COMPACT_ATOMS: atom_id res chain seq x y z
N MET A 1 5.71 -25.22 13.87
CA MET A 1 6.82 -24.59 14.60
C MET A 1 6.32 -23.34 15.29
N ALA A 2 6.67 -23.07 16.53
CA ALA A 2 6.21 -21.92 17.33
C ALA A 2 6.51 -20.56 16.67
N THR A 3 7.56 -20.49 15.86
CA THR A 3 7.98 -19.30 15.10
C THR A 3 6.95 -18.77 14.09
N ASN A 4 5.93 -19.56 13.74
CA ASN A 4 4.89 -19.16 12.81
C ASN A 4 3.66 -18.52 13.48
N TYR A 5 3.65 -18.48 14.81
CA TYR A 5 2.56 -17.88 15.57
C TYR A 5 2.93 -16.48 16.04
N ARG A 6 1.97 -15.54 15.92
CA ARG A 6 2.09 -14.20 16.51
C ARG A 6 1.21 -14.15 17.76
N PRO A 7 1.72 -13.66 18.91
CA PRO A 7 0.89 -13.48 20.08
C PRO A 7 -0.16 -12.40 19.82
N VAL A 8 -1.40 -12.65 20.24
CA VAL A 8 -2.48 -11.65 20.20
C VAL A 8 -2.95 -11.40 21.61
N ALA A 9 -2.87 -10.15 22.07
CA ALA A 9 -3.30 -9.76 23.40
C ALA A 9 -4.82 -9.74 23.50
N ASN A 10 -5.39 -10.49 24.44
CA ASN A 10 -6.81 -10.46 24.75
C ASN A 10 -7.10 -9.37 25.80
N ILE A 11 -7.22 -8.12 25.32
CA ILE A 11 -7.49 -6.95 26.16
C ILE A 11 -8.96 -6.92 26.58
N PRO A 12 -9.28 -6.72 27.89
CA PRO A 12 -10.65 -6.61 28.39
C PRO A 12 -11.42 -5.48 27.68
N PHE A 13 -12.75 -5.63 27.58
CA PHE A 13 -13.61 -4.67 26.91
C PHE A 13 -13.44 -3.23 27.43
N LEU A 14 -13.45 -3.04 28.76
CA LEU A 14 -13.26 -1.72 29.36
C LEU A 14 -11.90 -1.11 29.01
N GLY A 15 -10.83 -1.94 28.96
CA GLY A 15 -9.52 -1.51 28.51
C GLY A 15 -9.55 -0.98 27.07
N LYS A 16 -10.26 -1.65 26.15
CA LYS A 16 -10.41 -1.18 24.75
C LYS A 16 -11.20 0.13 24.65
N VAL A 17 -12.20 0.33 25.52
CA VAL A 17 -12.95 1.61 25.56
C VAL A 17 -12.02 2.75 25.99
N LEU A 18 -11.25 2.55 27.05
CA LEU A 18 -10.27 3.54 27.53
C LEU A 18 -9.20 3.83 26.48
N GLU A 19 -8.63 2.78 25.89
CA GLU A 19 -7.66 2.94 24.78
C GLU A 19 -8.23 3.74 23.62
N ARG A 20 -9.50 3.58 23.27
CA ARG A 20 -10.16 4.34 22.19
C ARG A 20 -10.24 5.83 22.48
N VAL A 21 -10.56 6.20 23.73
CA VAL A 21 -10.58 7.60 24.16
C VAL A 21 -9.19 8.21 24.04
N VAL A 22 -8.17 7.55 24.61
CA VAL A 22 -6.78 8.03 24.56
C VAL A 22 -6.24 8.04 23.13
N ALA A 23 -6.56 7.04 22.32
CA ALA A 23 -6.17 7.00 20.90
C ALA A 23 -6.75 8.19 20.12
N GLY A 24 -8.02 8.57 20.39
CA GLY A 24 -8.61 9.76 19.76
C GLY A 24 -7.88 11.05 20.11
N GLN A 25 -7.51 11.23 21.38
CA GLN A 25 -6.74 12.41 21.84
C GLN A 25 -5.31 12.41 21.26
N LEU A 26 -4.63 11.26 21.27
CA LEU A 26 -3.29 11.13 20.71
C LEU A 26 -3.30 11.38 19.19
N GLN A 27 -4.29 10.85 18.48
CA GLN A 27 -4.41 11.08 17.04
C GLN A 27 -4.66 12.55 16.71
N ALA A 28 -5.49 13.25 17.47
CA ALA A 28 -5.72 14.69 17.29
C ALA A 28 -4.40 15.49 17.46
N LEU A 29 -3.59 15.16 18.48
CA LEU A 29 -2.28 15.76 18.70
C LEU A 29 -1.31 15.47 17.54
N LEU A 30 -1.29 14.24 17.02
CA LEU A 30 -0.43 13.85 15.90
C LEU A 30 -0.82 14.57 14.60
N GLU A 31 -2.12 14.84 14.39
CA GLU A 31 -2.63 15.59 13.24
C GLU A 31 -2.33 17.07 13.37
N GLU A 32 -2.54 17.67 14.56
CA GLU A 32 -2.25 19.09 14.84
C GLU A 32 -0.77 19.43 14.68
N THR A 33 0.11 18.52 15.09
CA THR A 33 1.56 18.72 15.04
C THR A 33 2.21 18.24 13.73
N ASP A 34 1.44 17.62 12.81
CA ASP A 34 1.96 16.92 11.61
C ASP A 34 3.19 16.03 11.94
N TYR A 35 3.13 15.36 13.09
CA TYR A 35 4.29 14.66 13.65
C TYR A 35 4.70 13.42 12.88
N LEU A 36 3.73 12.67 12.31
CA LEU A 36 4.00 11.39 11.67
C LEU A 36 4.82 11.56 10.38
N ASP A 37 5.67 10.57 10.10
CA ASP A 37 6.42 10.57 8.85
C ASP A 37 5.45 10.62 7.65
N PRO A 38 5.65 11.54 6.68
CA PRO A 38 4.75 11.72 5.54
C PRO A 38 4.64 10.46 4.66
N PHE A 39 5.67 9.60 4.68
CA PHE A 39 5.72 8.36 3.91
C PHE A 39 5.34 7.11 4.74
N GLN A 40 4.94 7.26 6.01
CA GLN A 40 4.32 6.18 6.77
C GLN A 40 2.84 6.07 6.42
N SER A 41 2.45 4.94 5.87
CA SER A 41 1.08 4.69 5.40
C SER A 41 0.30 3.69 6.28
N GLY A 42 1.00 2.90 7.10
CA GLY A 42 0.36 1.96 8.01
C GLY A 42 -0.39 2.65 9.14
N PHE A 43 -1.58 2.16 9.46
CA PHE A 43 -2.39 2.63 10.59
C PHE A 43 -2.76 4.12 10.55
N ARG A 44 -2.86 4.71 9.36
CA ARG A 44 -3.27 6.11 9.19
C ARG A 44 -4.58 6.20 8.41
N PRO A 45 -5.56 7.01 8.87
CA PRO A 45 -6.78 7.28 8.13
C PRO A 45 -6.49 7.88 6.75
N GLY A 46 -7.19 7.42 5.73
CA GLY A 46 -7.00 7.92 4.35
C GLY A 46 -5.82 7.29 3.58
N TYR A 47 -4.91 6.59 4.26
CA TYR A 47 -3.78 5.87 3.69
C TYR A 47 -4.11 4.38 3.49
N SER A 48 -3.39 3.69 2.60
CA SER A 48 -3.57 2.26 2.34
C SER A 48 -2.31 1.63 1.73
N THR A 49 -2.25 0.30 1.72
CA THR A 49 -1.23 -0.43 0.96
C THR A 49 -1.22 -0.02 -0.51
N GLU A 50 -2.41 0.20 -1.08
CA GLU A 50 -2.55 0.62 -2.47
C GLU A 50 -2.00 2.03 -2.72
N SER A 51 -2.27 3.01 -1.83
CA SER A 51 -1.72 4.36 -1.98
C SER A 51 -0.19 4.39 -1.91
N ALA A 52 0.40 3.61 -0.99
CA ALA A 52 1.86 3.48 -0.88
C ALA A 52 2.47 2.84 -2.13
N LEU A 53 1.89 1.72 -2.60
CA LEU A 53 2.35 1.03 -3.81
C LEU A 53 2.18 1.87 -5.07
N VAL A 54 1.08 2.62 -5.21
CA VAL A 54 0.87 3.53 -6.35
C VAL A 54 1.94 4.61 -6.37
N ALA A 55 2.31 5.16 -5.21
CA ALA A 55 3.38 6.16 -5.13
C ALA A 55 4.76 5.58 -5.47
N LEU A 56 5.11 4.43 -4.89
CA LEU A 56 6.34 3.71 -5.24
C LEU A 56 6.40 3.37 -6.73
N TYR A 57 5.32 2.79 -7.26
CA TYR A 57 5.23 2.37 -8.65
C TYR A 57 5.32 3.56 -9.61
N ASP A 58 4.70 4.69 -9.28
CA ASP A 58 4.82 5.95 -10.03
C ASP A 58 6.28 6.41 -10.12
N ASP A 59 6.99 6.42 -8.99
CA ASP A 59 8.39 6.83 -8.97
C ASP A 59 9.27 5.90 -9.81
N LEU A 60 9.12 4.59 -9.66
CA LEU A 60 9.87 3.60 -10.44
C LEU A 60 9.57 3.70 -11.95
N CYS A 61 8.30 3.89 -12.33
CA CYS A 61 7.91 4.08 -13.73
C CYS A 61 8.50 5.37 -14.31
N ARG A 62 8.53 6.46 -13.55
CA ARG A 62 9.09 7.73 -13.98
C ARG A 62 10.59 7.65 -14.21
N GLU A 63 11.32 7.02 -13.30
CA GLU A 63 12.77 6.84 -13.44
C GLU A 63 13.10 5.90 -14.59
N LYS A 64 12.36 4.80 -14.74
CA LYS A 64 12.50 3.90 -15.90
C LYS A 64 12.19 4.60 -17.22
N ASP A 65 11.20 5.48 -17.27
CA ASP A 65 10.89 6.31 -18.45
C ASP A 65 12.05 7.23 -18.81
N ARG A 66 12.76 7.78 -17.81
CA ARG A 66 13.97 8.59 -18.01
C ARG A 66 15.19 7.79 -18.48
N GLY A 67 15.12 6.47 -18.41
CA GLY A 67 16.23 5.56 -18.72
C GLY A 67 17.10 5.26 -17.51
N SER A 68 16.70 5.69 -16.33
CA SER A 68 17.41 5.36 -15.07
C SER A 68 17.11 3.94 -14.63
N THR A 69 18.05 3.36 -13.90
CA THR A 69 17.90 2.12 -13.15
C THR A 69 17.56 2.43 -11.71
N SER A 70 16.72 1.61 -11.08
CA SER A 70 16.36 1.77 -9.67
C SER A 70 16.66 0.50 -8.89
N LEU A 71 17.29 0.65 -7.73
CA LEU A 71 17.41 -0.42 -6.73
C LEU A 71 16.34 -0.21 -5.67
N LEU A 72 15.48 -1.20 -5.50
CA LEU A 72 14.43 -1.26 -4.48
C LEU A 72 14.81 -2.31 -3.44
N ILE A 73 14.89 -1.92 -2.17
CA ILE A 73 15.17 -2.79 -1.04
C ILE A 73 13.93 -2.83 -0.15
N LEU A 74 13.47 -4.05 0.16
CA LEU A 74 12.39 -4.32 1.09
C LEU A 74 13.00 -4.83 2.40
N LEU A 75 12.93 -4.03 3.46
CA LEU A 75 13.42 -4.40 4.78
C LEU A 75 12.31 -5.08 5.59
N ASP A 76 12.62 -6.20 6.22
CA ASP A 76 11.75 -6.91 7.15
C ASP A 76 12.30 -6.80 8.58
N LEU A 77 11.46 -6.46 9.53
CA LEU A 77 11.82 -6.39 10.94
C LEU A 77 11.33 -7.63 11.69
N SER A 78 12.18 -8.19 12.54
CA SER A 78 11.81 -9.34 13.38
C SER A 78 11.00 -8.89 14.59
N ALA A 79 9.75 -9.37 14.72
CA ALA A 79 8.89 -9.16 15.88
C ALA A 79 8.82 -7.68 16.36
N ALA A 80 8.71 -6.73 15.42
CA ALA A 80 8.88 -5.30 15.66
C ALA A 80 7.97 -4.74 16.77
N PHE A 81 6.71 -5.19 16.86
CA PHE A 81 5.79 -4.79 17.93
C PHE A 81 6.19 -5.32 19.31
N ASP A 82 6.84 -6.48 19.36
CA ASP A 82 7.19 -7.17 20.62
C ASP A 82 8.52 -6.67 21.19
N THR A 83 9.29 -5.88 20.43
CA THR A 83 10.63 -5.41 20.80
C THR A 83 10.70 -3.91 21.09
N ILE A 84 9.58 -3.19 21.06
CA ILE A 84 9.52 -1.76 21.38
C ILE A 84 10.03 -1.50 22.80
N ASP A 85 11.06 -0.68 22.94
CA ASP A 85 11.59 -0.25 24.24
C ASP A 85 10.67 0.80 24.86
N HIS A 86 10.19 0.55 26.08
CA HIS A 86 9.23 1.42 26.76
C HIS A 86 9.85 2.78 27.12
N GLY A 87 11.14 2.83 27.49
CA GLY A 87 11.85 4.06 27.79
C GLY A 87 11.93 4.98 26.58
N ILE A 88 12.44 4.45 25.45
CA ILE A 88 12.54 5.18 24.18
C ILE A 88 11.16 5.66 23.72
N LEU A 89 10.12 4.83 23.86
CA LEU A 89 8.75 5.22 23.47
C LEU A 89 8.23 6.38 24.32
N LEU A 90 8.44 6.34 25.65
CA LEU A 90 8.04 7.40 26.56
C LEU A 90 8.81 8.71 26.29
N ASP A 91 10.09 8.62 25.98
CA ASP A 91 10.90 9.80 25.61
C ASP A 91 10.39 10.45 24.32
N ARG A 92 9.96 9.65 23.34
CA ARG A 92 9.33 10.18 22.09
C ARG A 92 7.98 10.81 22.33
N LEU A 93 7.15 10.22 23.21
CA LEU A 93 5.89 10.83 23.62
C LEU A 93 6.14 12.15 24.36
N ALA A 94 7.12 12.23 25.23
CA ALA A 94 7.52 13.45 25.89
C ALA A 94 8.02 14.50 24.88
N GLY A 95 8.84 14.10 23.92
CA GLY A 95 9.31 14.96 22.82
C GLY A 95 8.20 15.47 21.90
N LEU A 96 7.08 14.76 21.80
CA LEU A 96 5.86 15.19 21.10
C LEU A 96 5.03 16.21 21.90
N GLY A 97 5.41 16.47 23.17
CA GLY A 97 4.68 17.37 24.07
C GLY A 97 3.71 16.66 25.03
N VAL A 98 3.68 15.34 25.03
CA VAL A 98 2.89 14.58 26.01
C VAL A 98 3.59 14.65 27.37
N GLY A 99 3.00 15.35 28.34
CA GLY A 99 3.60 15.56 29.66
C GLY A 99 2.65 15.29 30.82
N GLY A 100 3.13 15.51 32.04
CA GLY A 100 2.32 15.43 33.26
C GLY A 100 1.56 14.11 33.41
N THR A 101 0.28 14.23 33.75
CA THR A 101 -0.62 13.07 33.96
C THR A 101 -0.76 12.18 32.72
N ALA A 102 -0.74 12.77 31.52
CA ALA A 102 -0.85 11.99 30.28
C ALA A 102 0.37 11.07 30.08
N LEU A 103 1.58 11.56 30.32
CA LEU A 103 2.78 10.72 30.21
C LEU A 103 2.83 9.65 31.30
N GLN A 104 2.38 9.98 32.52
CA GLN A 104 2.24 9.01 33.61
C GLN A 104 1.24 7.91 33.26
N TRP A 105 0.16 8.26 32.60
CA TRP A 105 -0.82 7.28 32.12
C TRP A 105 -0.20 6.31 31.10
N PHE A 106 0.57 6.81 30.10
CA PHE A 106 1.28 5.94 29.16
C PHE A 106 2.29 5.04 29.86
N ARG A 107 2.99 5.55 30.87
CA ARG A 107 3.89 4.73 31.70
C ARG A 107 3.12 3.60 32.37
N SER A 108 2.01 3.90 33.04
CA SER A 108 1.15 2.89 33.66
C SER A 108 0.54 1.91 32.65
N TYR A 109 0.25 2.38 31.44
CA TYR A 109 -0.26 1.52 30.34
C TYR A 109 0.77 0.48 29.89
N LEU A 110 2.06 0.81 29.90
CA LEU A 110 3.15 -0.06 29.46
C LEU A 110 3.69 -0.94 30.59
N ASP A 111 3.72 -0.44 31.81
CA ASP A 111 4.34 -1.11 32.96
C ASP A 111 3.38 -2.12 33.64
N GLY A 112 3.98 -3.03 34.42
CA GLY A 112 3.24 -4.00 35.25
C GLY A 112 2.41 -5.01 34.43
N ARG A 113 2.69 -5.19 33.14
CA ARG A 113 2.01 -6.15 32.28
C ARG A 113 2.64 -7.53 32.36
N PHE A 114 1.77 -8.54 32.33
CA PHE A 114 2.16 -9.93 32.29
C PHE A 114 1.48 -10.64 31.11
N GLN A 115 2.15 -11.62 30.55
CA GLN A 115 1.60 -12.52 29.56
C GLN A 115 1.67 -13.98 29.99
N LYS A 116 0.68 -14.75 29.55
CA LYS A 116 0.66 -16.19 29.65
C LYS A 116 0.05 -16.76 28.37
N VAL A 117 0.50 -17.92 27.96
CA VAL A 117 -0.07 -18.64 26.81
C VAL A 117 -1.06 -19.65 27.34
N VAL A 118 -2.26 -19.66 26.76
CA VAL A 118 -3.33 -20.62 27.07
C VAL A 118 -3.59 -21.45 25.82
N LEU A 119 -3.46 -22.76 25.94
CA LEU A 119 -3.73 -23.70 24.84
C LEU A 119 -4.63 -24.85 25.36
N GLY A 120 -5.92 -24.75 25.07
CA GLY A 120 -6.91 -25.64 25.70
C GLY A 120 -6.88 -25.49 27.22
N ASP A 121 -6.68 -26.60 27.93
CA ASP A 121 -6.59 -26.63 29.40
C ASP A 121 -5.18 -26.35 29.96
N HIS A 122 -4.19 -26.15 29.07
CA HIS A 122 -2.81 -25.90 29.46
C HIS A 122 -2.52 -24.39 29.53
N VAL A 123 -1.92 -23.96 30.64
CA VAL A 123 -1.56 -22.54 30.87
C VAL A 123 -0.06 -22.49 31.20
N SER A 124 0.69 -21.63 30.48
CA SER A 124 2.10 -21.39 30.78
C SER A 124 2.29 -20.62 32.08
N THR A 125 3.53 -20.60 32.60
CA THR A 125 3.94 -19.62 33.60
C THR A 125 3.68 -18.19 33.11
N SER A 126 3.45 -17.28 34.07
CA SER A 126 3.27 -15.86 33.78
C SER A 126 4.61 -15.17 33.60
N TRP A 127 4.82 -14.39 32.55
CA TRP A 127 6.03 -13.64 32.28
C TRP A 127 5.73 -12.15 32.28
N GLN A 128 6.54 -11.35 32.94
CA GLN A 128 6.42 -9.90 32.89
C GLN A 128 6.89 -9.37 31.54
N LEU A 129 6.12 -8.45 30.97
CA LEU A 129 6.46 -7.75 29.73
C LEU A 129 7.23 -6.47 30.06
N CYS A 130 8.54 -6.48 29.78
CA CYS A 130 9.44 -5.33 29.98
C CYS A 130 9.63 -4.50 28.70
N HIS A 131 9.11 -4.99 27.58
CA HIS A 131 9.18 -4.36 26.26
C HIS A 131 8.02 -4.83 25.40
N GLY A 132 7.84 -4.17 24.25
CA GLY A 132 6.75 -4.43 23.30
C GLY A 132 5.48 -3.68 23.62
N VAL A 133 4.62 -3.61 22.62
CA VAL A 133 3.26 -3.08 22.74
C VAL A 133 2.25 -4.17 22.40
N PRO A 134 1.10 -4.24 23.09
CA PRO A 134 0.18 -5.38 22.94
C PRO A 134 -0.38 -5.50 21.52
N GLN A 135 -0.14 -6.60 20.84
CA GLN A 135 -0.74 -6.87 19.53
C GLN A 135 -2.25 -7.09 19.69
N GLY A 136 -3.07 -6.26 19.01
CA GLY A 136 -4.52 -6.22 19.17
C GLY A 136 -5.05 -5.08 20.04
N SER A 137 -4.18 -4.25 20.61
CA SER A 137 -4.51 -2.98 21.22
C SER A 137 -4.90 -1.92 20.19
N ILE A 138 -5.74 -0.97 20.57
CA ILE A 138 -6.12 0.19 19.74
C ILE A 138 -4.99 1.22 19.68
N LEU A 139 -4.23 1.35 20.76
CA LEU A 139 -3.11 2.31 20.87
C LEU A 139 -1.83 1.83 20.21
N SER A 140 -1.55 0.54 20.25
CA SER A 140 -0.26 -0.02 19.79
C SER A 140 0.12 0.39 18.37
N PRO A 141 -0.79 0.47 17.38
CA PRO A 141 -0.47 0.96 16.05
C PRO A 141 0.02 2.41 16.02
N LEU A 142 -0.60 3.30 16.78
CA LEU A 142 -0.18 4.71 16.87
C LEU A 142 1.18 4.83 17.57
N LEU A 143 1.36 4.12 18.68
CA LEU A 143 2.62 4.09 19.43
C LEU A 143 3.77 3.55 18.55
N PHE A 144 3.49 2.53 17.75
CA PHE A 144 4.44 1.99 16.79
C PHE A 144 4.86 3.04 15.75
N ASN A 145 3.90 3.77 15.16
CA ASN A 145 4.20 4.83 14.20
C ASN A 145 5.04 5.95 14.80
N ILE A 146 4.76 6.35 16.05
CA ILE A 146 5.56 7.33 16.79
C ILE A 146 6.98 6.80 16.99
N TYR A 147 7.11 5.52 17.33
CA TYR A 147 8.40 4.87 17.54
C TYR A 147 9.23 4.80 16.26
N MET A 148 8.61 4.51 15.12
CA MET A 148 9.29 4.33 13.82
C MET A 148 9.56 5.64 13.07
N LYS A 149 8.94 6.76 13.46
CA LYS A 149 9.01 8.04 12.74
C LYS A 149 10.43 8.47 12.36
N PRO A 150 11.45 8.42 13.25
CA PRO A 150 12.79 8.89 12.88
C PRO A 150 13.52 8.02 11.85
N LEU A 151 13.10 6.77 11.63
CA LEU A 151 13.73 5.91 10.63
C LEU A 151 13.62 6.49 9.21
N GLY A 152 12.44 7.04 8.86
CA GLY A 152 12.26 7.69 7.57
C GLY A 152 13.18 8.89 7.36
N GLU A 153 13.45 9.65 8.43
CA GLU A 153 14.39 10.78 8.37
C GLU A 153 15.84 10.30 8.16
N VAL A 154 16.25 9.21 8.82
CA VAL A 154 17.57 8.59 8.63
C VAL A 154 17.76 8.21 7.17
N ILE A 155 16.78 7.52 6.56
CA ILE A 155 16.85 7.08 5.17
C ILE A 155 16.94 8.28 4.21
N ARG A 156 16.11 9.32 4.41
CA ARG A 156 16.12 10.51 3.56
C ARG A 156 17.40 11.34 3.67
N ARG A 157 18.04 11.41 4.85
CA ARG A 157 19.35 12.05 5.03
C ARG A 157 20.45 11.38 4.19
N CYS A 158 20.34 10.09 3.95
CA CYS A 158 21.25 9.37 3.03
C CYS A 158 20.97 9.65 1.55
N GLY A 159 19.95 10.45 1.21
CA GLY A 159 19.56 10.76 -0.18
C GLY A 159 18.66 9.71 -0.82
N LEU A 160 18.13 8.75 -0.04
CA LEU A 160 17.20 7.73 -0.54
C LEU A 160 15.75 8.18 -0.39
N ARG A 161 14.89 7.61 -1.22
CA ARG A 161 13.43 7.66 -1.04
C ARG A 161 12.98 6.46 -0.22
N ASN A 162 11.89 6.62 0.51
CA ASN A 162 11.30 5.54 1.29
C ASN A 162 9.77 5.58 1.28
N HIS A 163 9.16 4.43 1.50
CA HIS A 163 7.79 4.26 1.96
C HIS A 163 7.78 3.27 3.12
N GLN A 164 6.93 3.54 4.11
CA GLN A 164 6.74 2.66 5.27
C GLN A 164 5.28 2.26 5.36
N TYR A 165 5.03 1.02 5.69
CA TYR A 165 3.70 0.52 6.03
C TYR A 165 3.81 -0.33 7.29
N ALA A 166 3.60 0.29 8.44
CA ALA A 166 3.94 -0.27 9.74
C ALA A 166 5.45 -0.62 9.80
N ASP A 167 5.77 -1.89 10.01
CA ASP A 167 7.12 -2.45 10.05
C ASP A 167 7.75 -2.68 8.67
N ASP A 168 6.93 -2.85 7.63
CA ASP A 168 7.42 -3.00 6.26
C ASP A 168 8.02 -1.67 5.76
N THR A 169 9.33 -1.65 5.53
CA THR A 169 10.06 -0.46 5.05
C THR A 169 10.62 -0.72 3.67
N GLN A 170 10.23 0.12 2.72
CA GLN A 170 10.71 0.14 1.34
C GLN A 170 11.66 1.31 1.19
N LEU A 171 12.89 1.07 0.74
CA LEU A 171 13.81 2.13 0.37
C LEU A 171 14.31 1.92 -1.05
N TYR A 172 14.49 3.02 -1.77
CA TYR A 172 14.90 2.93 -3.16
C TYR A 172 15.72 4.15 -3.59
N LEU A 173 16.63 3.87 -4.52
CA LEU A 173 17.51 4.84 -5.14
C LEU A 173 17.50 4.61 -6.65
N SER A 174 17.48 5.68 -7.44
CA SER A 174 17.55 5.62 -8.89
C SER A 174 18.82 6.33 -9.38
N PHE A 175 19.48 5.73 -10.37
CA PHE A 175 20.73 6.23 -10.94
C PHE A 175 20.76 5.98 -12.45
N SER A 176 21.55 6.75 -13.19
CA SER A 176 21.64 6.65 -14.66
C SER A 176 23.03 6.25 -15.16
N THR A 177 24.09 6.64 -14.48
CA THR A 177 25.47 6.56 -15.04
C THR A 177 26.50 5.90 -14.13
N ASN A 178 26.30 5.89 -12.82
CA ASN A 178 27.31 5.38 -11.89
C ASN A 178 26.72 4.36 -10.90
N PRO A 179 26.75 3.06 -11.24
CA PRO A 179 26.24 2.01 -10.36
C PRO A 179 27.04 1.87 -9.07
N ASP A 180 28.36 2.04 -9.11
CA ASP A 180 29.23 1.86 -7.93
C ASP A 180 28.95 2.93 -6.87
N GLU A 181 28.74 4.17 -7.29
CA GLU A 181 28.34 5.26 -6.39
C GLU A 181 26.97 4.98 -5.78
N ALA A 182 26.01 4.51 -6.56
CA ALA A 182 24.69 4.15 -6.06
C ALA A 182 24.78 3.03 -5.02
N VAL A 183 25.58 2.01 -5.25
CA VAL A 183 25.85 0.92 -4.30
C VAL A 183 26.53 1.44 -3.04
N ALA A 184 27.52 2.33 -3.17
CA ALA A 184 28.19 2.95 -2.01
C ALA A 184 27.22 3.76 -1.16
N VAL A 185 26.32 4.56 -1.77
CA VAL A 185 25.27 5.31 -1.07
C VAL A 185 24.30 4.38 -0.35
N LEU A 186 23.87 3.30 -1.02
CA LEU A 186 22.97 2.31 -0.43
C LEU A 186 23.62 1.57 0.76
N ASN A 187 24.87 1.12 0.62
CA ASN A 187 25.60 0.45 1.70
C ASN A 187 25.79 1.36 2.92
N ARG A 188 26.09 2.66 2.70
CA ARG A 188 26.14 3.65 3.77
C ARG A 188 24.78 3.79 4.45
N CYS A 189 23.69 3.94 3.68
CA CYS A 189 22.34 4.04 4.22
C CYS A 189 21.95 2.78 5.02
N LEU A 190 22.23 1.58 4.51
CA LEU A 190 21.96 0.33 5.22
C LEU A 190 22.73 0.25 6.54
N THR A 191 23.94 0.80 6.59
CA THR A 191 24.73 0.88 7.82
C THR A 191 24.07 1.83 8.83
N GLU A 192 23.67 3.05 8.42
CA GLU A 192 22.98 4.00 9.30
C GLU A 192 21.62 3.47 9.77
N VAL A 193 20.85 2.83 8.90
CA VAL A 193 19.59 2.16 9.25
C VAL A 193 19.82 1.07 10.30
N ARG A 194 20.82 0.23 10.10
CA ARG A 194 21.19 -0.82 11.08
C ARG A 194 21.57 -0.24 12.43
N GLU A 195 22.39 0.79 12.47
CA GLU A 195 22.81 1.45 13.69
C GLU A 195 21.61 2.08 14.41
N TRP A 196 20.73 2.74 13.66
CA TRP A 196 19.49 3.27 14.21
C TRP A 196 18.60 2.18 14.78
N LEU A 197 18.38 1.07 14.07
CA LEU A 197 17.59 -0.06 14.54
C LEU A 197 18.18 -0.64 15.83
N ARG A 198 19.51 -0.83 15.88
CA ARG A 198 20.20 -1.31 17.08
C ARG A 198 20.02 -0.37 18.27
N ALA A 199 20.20 0.94 18.08
CA ALA A 199 19.98 1.94 19.10
C ALA A 199 18.54 1.92 19.64
N ASN A 200 17.57 1.63 18.75
CA ASN A 200 16.15 1.53 19.07
C ASN A 200 15.68 0.09 19.40
N LYS A 201 16.59 -0.84 19.74
CA LYS A 201 16.28 -2.22 20.16
C LYS A 201 15.46 -3.03 19.14
N LEU A 202 15.47 -2.62 17.87
CA LEU A 202 14.83 -3.33 16.77
C LEU A 202 15.84 -4.22 16.05
N LYS A 203 15.35 -5.34 15.51
CA LYS A 203 16.18 -6.30 14.80
C LYS A 203 15.75 -6.43 13.35
N LEU A 204 16.68 -6.14 12.45
CA LEU A 204 16.51 -6.42 11.03
C LEU A 204 16.61 -7.93 10.76
N ASN A 205 15.81 -8.43 9.83
CA ASN A 205 15.86 -9.79 9.36
C ASN A 205 16.55 -9.85 7.98
N PRO A 206 17.86 -10.20 7.90
CA PRO A 206 18.56 -10.24 6.64
C PRO A 206 18.01 -11.29 5.65
N ASP A 207 17.54 -12.43 6.18
CA ASP A 207 17.06 -13.55 5.35
C ASP A 207 15.75 -13.22 4.61
N LYS A 208 15.00 -12.25 5.13
CA LYS A 208 13.75 -11.76 4.52
C LYS A 208 13.91 -10.40 3.84
N THR A 209 15.09 -9.80 3.92
CA THR A 209 15.38 -8.57 3.19
C THR A 209 15.57 -8.91 1.71
N GLU A 210 14.78 -8.30 0.84
CA GLU A 210 14.77 -8.59 -0.60
C GLU A 210 15.20 -7.36 -1.40
N VAL A 211 15.95 -7.59 -2.49
CA VAL A 211 16.42 -6.53 -3.39
C VAL A 211 15.93 -6.79 -4.81
N LEU A 212 15.33 -5.76 -5.43
CA LEU A 212 14.89 -5.79 -6.82
C LEU A 212 15.60 -4.69 -7.62
N LEU A 213 16.19 -5.08 -8.75
CA LEU A 213 16.70 -4.15 -9.75
C LEU A 213 15.59 -3.85 -10.77
N VAL A 214 15.21 -2.60 -10.92
CA VAL A 214 14.16 -2.15 -11.87
C VAL A 214 14.81 -1.36 -13.00
N GLY A 215 14.58 -1.74 -14.24
CA GLY A 215 15.28 -1.21 -15.41
C GLY A 215 16.68 -1.82 -15.51
N GLY A 216 17.59 -1.24 -16.26
CA GLY A 216 18.98 -1.69 -16.26
C GLY A 216 19.32 -2.81 -17.23
N SER A 217 18.74 -2.78 -18.43
CA SER A 217 19.24 -3.55 -19.56
C SER A 217 20.66 -3.07 -19.89
N GLY A 218 21.68 -3.78 -19.41
CA GLY A 218 23.08 -3.46 -19.72
C GLY A 218 24.05 -3.46 -18.53
N PHE A 219 23.61 -3.68 -17.32
CA PHE A 219 24.51 -3.97 -16.21
C PHE A 219 24.93 -5.44 -16.31
N GLY A 220 26.23 -5.68 -16.54
CA GLY A 220 26.77 -7.01 -16.74
C GLY A 220 26.50 -7.96 -15.57
N GLU A 221 26.82 -9.24 -15.76
CA GLU A 221 26.66 -10.32 -14.76
C GLU A 221 27.48 -10.13 -13.47
N GLY A 222 28.21 -9.01 -13.31
CA GLY A 222 28.85 -8.57 -12.08
C GLY A 222 27.79 -8.05 -11.11
N GLY A 223 27.42 -8.88 -10.14
CA GLY A 223 26.37 -8.57 -9.15
C GLY A 223 26.68 -7.28 -8.37
N PHE A 224 25.65 -6.56 -7.96
CA PHE A 224 25.77 -5.46 -7.01
C PHE A 224 26.10 -6.02 -5.62
N ASP A 225 27.26 -5.64 -5.07
CA ASP A 225 27.65 -6.02 -3.71
C ASP A 225 26.96 -5.16 -2.65
N LEU A 226 25.64 -5.37 -2.50
CA LEU A 226 24.89 -4.80 -1.40
C LEU A 226 25.12 -5.66 -0.15
N VAL A 227 25.76 -5.10 0.87
CA VAL A 227 26.13 -5.83 2.08
C VAL A 227 25.26 -5.43 3.27
N LEU A 228 24.63 -6.42 3.88
CA LEU A 228 23.88 -6.24 5.11
C LEU A 228 24.37 -7.24 6.17
N ASN A 229 24.83 -6.76 7.33
CA ASN A 229 25.41 -7.60 8.38
C ASN A 229 26.59 -8.51 7.93
N GLY A 230 27.37 -8.06 6.95
CA GLY A 230 28.47 -8.86 6.38
C GLY A 230 28.06 -9.92 5.37
N ALA A 231 26.76 -10.04 5.06
CA ALA A 231 26.24 -10.92 4.02
C ALA A 231 25.82 -10.09 2.80
N THR A 232 26.16 -10.58 1.61
CA THR A 232 25.69 -9.96 0.35
C THR A 232 24.22 -10.26 0.13
N LEU A 233 23.42 -9.21 -0.13
CA LEU A 233 22.00 -9.33 -0.44
C LEU A 233 21.84 -9.76 -1.92
N PRO A 234 21.21 -10.91 -2.19
CA PRO A 234 21.02 -11.35 -3.56
C PRO A 234 19.92 -10.54 -4.26
N LEU A 235 20.15 -10.18 -5.52
CA LEU A 235 19.11 -9.66 -6.39
C LEU A 235 18.02 -10.72 -6.63
N ARG A 236 16.78 -10.29 -6.61
CA ARG A 236 15.63 -11.15 -6.88
C ARG A 236 14.98 -10.81 -8.22
N ASP A 237 14.53 -11.83 -8.95
CA ASP A 237 13.74 -11.65 -10.17
C ASP A 237 12.33 -11.09 -9.88
N LYS A 238 11.84 -11.28 -8.66
CA LYS A 238 10.54 -10.81 -8.19
C LYS A 238 10.59 -10.63 -6.68
N VAL A 239 9.96 -9.57 -6.22
CA VAL A 239 9.79 -9.31 -4.78
C VAL A 239 8.33 -9.09 -4.44
N ARG A 240 7.94 -9.42 -3.21
CA ARG A 240 6.57 -9.18 -2.74
C ARG A 240 6.53 -7.96 -1.83
N SER A 241 6.01 -6.87 -2.33
CA SER A 241 5.82 -5.63 -1.57
C SER A 241 4.34 -5.43 -1.24
N LEU A 242 3.99 -5.32 0.04
CA LEU A 242 2.61 -5.11 0.54
C LEU A 242 1.57 -6.01 -0.17
N GLY A 243 1.91 -7.27 -0.37
CA GLY A 243 1.03 -8.25 -1.00
C GLY A 243 1.06 -8.30 -2.53
N VAL A 244 1.73 -7.37 -3.23
CA VAL A 244 1.86 -7.30 -4.68
C VAL A 244 3.23 -7.80 -5.13
N LEU A 245 3.28 -8.63 -6.17
CA LEU A 245 4.53 -9.07 -6.81
C LEU A 245 5.01 -8.02 -7.79
N LEU A 246 6.20 -7.49 -7.57
CA LEU A 246 6.90 -6.57 -8.46
C LEU A 246 8.01 -7.32 -9.20
N ASP A 247 8.25 -6.96 -10.45
CA ASP A 247 9.29 -7.51 -11.33
C ASP A 247 10.15 -6.39 -11.93
N PRO A 248 11.37 -6.68 -12.46
CA PRO A 248 12.30 -5.69 -13.00
C PRO A 248 11.71 -4.83 -14.13
N GLU A 249 10.77 -5.39 -14.89
CA GLU A 249 10.11 -4.69 -15.98
C GLU A 249 8.87 -3.91 -15.53
N LEU A 250 8.48 -4.04 -14.26
CA LEU A 250 7.21 -3.52 -13.71
C LEU A 250 6.00 -4.01 -14.53
N SER A 251 6.07 -5.23 -15.07
CA SER A 251 5.04 -5.76 -15.96
C SER A 251 3.78 -6.18 -15.22
N LEU A 252 3.91 -6.54 -13.94
CA LEU A 252 2.87 -7.11 -13.08
C LEU A 252 2.23 -8.41 -13.63
N GLU A 253 2.82 -9.03 -14.65
CA GLU A 253 2.29 -10.28 -15.21
C GLU A 253 2.28 -11.42 -14.18
N ALA A 254 3.34 -11.51 -13.36
CA ALA A 254 3.41 -12.49 -12.29
C ALA A 254 2.32 -12.25 -11.23
N GLN A 255 2.05 -10.99 -10.88
CA GLN A 255 0.99 -10.60 -9.96
C GLN A 255 -0.38 -10.99 -10.52
N VAL A 256 -0.69 -10.60 -11.75
CA VAL A 256 -1.96 -10.92 -12.42
C VAL A 256 -2.17 -12.43 -12.51
N THR A 257 -1.13 -13.19 -12.87
CA THR A 257 -1.18 -14.65 -12.94
C THR A 257 -1.47 -15.28 -11.58
N ALA A 258 -0.82 -14.80 -10.52
CA ALA A 258 -1.03 -15.28 -9.16
C ALA A 258 -2.45 -15.00 -8.66
N VAL A 259 -2.96 -13.77 -8.88
CA VAL A 259 -4.33 -13.37 -8.53
C VAL A 259 -5.34 -14.22 -9.29
N ALA A 260 -5.18 -14.38 -10.60
CA ALA A 260 -6.08 -15.17 -11.42
C ALA A 260 -6.11 -16.64 -10.99
N ARG A 261 -4.94 -17.27 -10.76
CA ARG A 261 -4.84 -18.65 -10.29
C ARG A 261 -5.60 -18.86 -8.99
N ASN A 262 -5.36 -17.99 -8.00
CA ASN A 262 -6.03 -18.09 -6.70
C ASN A 262 -7.53 -17.85 -6.81
N ALA A 263 -7.96 -16.89 -7.61
CA ALA A 263 -9.37 -16.59 -7.82
C ALA A 263 -10.11 -17.72 -8.55
N PHE A 264 -9.50 -18.35 -9.56
CA PHE A 264 -10.06 -19.55 -10.21
C PHE A 264 -10.17 -20.74 -9.27
N LEU A 265 -9.20 -20.94 -8.36
CA LEU A 265 -9.29 -21.95 -7.32
C LEU A 265 -10.50 -21.71 -6.41
N GLN A 266 -10.69 -20.47 -5.94
CA GLN A 266 -11.85 -20.12 -5.11
C GLN A 266 -13.17 -20.32 -5.88
N LEU A 267 -13.24 -19.90 -7.14
CA LEU A 267 -14.43 -20.13 -7.98
C LEU A 267 -14.75 -21.62 -8.15
N ARG A 268 -13.73 -22.48 -8.24
CA ARG A 268 -13.94 -23.93 -8.30
C ARG A 268 -14.57 -24.44 -7.01
N LEU A 269 -14.06 -24.02 -5.85
CA LEU A 269 -14.60 -24.41 -4.54
C LEU A 269 -16.02 -23.88 -4.33
N ILE A 270 -16.28 -22.60 -4.66
CA ILE A 270 -17.62 -21.99 -4.56
C ILE A 270 -18.61 -22.72 -5.47
N ASN A 271 -18.19 -23.14 -6.67
CA ASN A 271 -19.04 -23.86 -7.60
C ASN A 271 -19.51 -25.22 -7.04
N GLN A 272 -18.70 -25.87 -6.20
CA GLN A 272 -19.10 -27.11 -5.51
C GLN A 272 -20.17 -26.85 -4.44
N LEU A 273 -20.14 -25.66 -3.83
CA LEU A 273 -21.10 -25.25 -2.79
C LEU A 273 -22.40 -24.67 -3.38
N ARG A 274 -22.39 -24.29 -4.66
CA ARG A 274 -23.53 -23.62 -5.33
C ARG A 274 -24.88 -24.33 -5.13
N PRO A 275 -25.02 -25.68 -5.20
CA PRO A 275 -26.30 -26.33 -5.00
C PRO A 275 -26.89 -26.18 -3.59
N TYR A 276 -26.06 -25.80 -2.60
CA TYR A 276 -26.43 -25.70 -1.18
C TYR A 276 -26.56 -24.24 -0.70
N LEU A 277 -26.30 -23.24 -1.57
CA LEU A 277 -26.31 -21.82 -1.22
C LEU A 277 -27.43 -21.09 -1.96
N GLU A 278 -28.17 -20.27 -1.22
CA GLU A 278 -29.05 -19.28 -1.79
C GLU A 278 -28.24 -18.17 -2.50
N TYR A 279 -28.89 -17.43 -3.41
CA TYR A 279 -28.23 -16.42 -4.25
C TYR A 279 -27.46 -15.39 -3.42
N ASP A 280 -28.02 -14.84 -2.36
CA ASP A 280 -27.37 -13.80 -1.55
C ASP A 280 -26.13 -14.33 -0.82
N CYS A 281 -26.21 -15.54 -0.31
CA CYS A 281 -25.05 -16.22 0.30
C CYS A 281 -23.96 -16.49 -0.75
N LEU A 282 -24.36 -17.00 -1.92
CA LEU A 282 -23.45 -17.26 -3.04
C LEU A 282 -22.78 -15.96 -3.53
N ALA A 283 -23.53 -14.87 -3.65
CA ALA A 283 -23.01 -13.55 -4.01
C ALA A 283 -22.01 -13.03 -2.95
N THR A 284 -22.38 -13.12 -1.67
CA THR A 284 -21.51 -12.71 -0.55
C THR A 284 -20.18 -13.46 -0.56
N VAL A 285 -20.21 -14.79 -0.66
CA VAL A 285 -18.99 -15.62 -0.72
C VAL A 285 -18.16 -15.30 -1.96
N THR A 286 -18.81 -15.11 -3.12
CA THR A 286 -18.11 -14.74 -4.37
C THR A 286 -17.45 -13.38 -4.25
N HIS A 287 -18.10 -12.40 -3.64
CA HIS A 287 -17.50 -11.08 -3.38
C HIS A 287 -16.32 -11.18 -2.40
N ALA A 288 -16.50 -11.92 -1.31
CA ALA A 288 -15.46 -12.06 -0.27
C ALA A 288 -14.21 -12.77 -0.78
N LEU A 289 -14.33 -13.83 -1.56
CA LEU A 289 -13.21 -14.72 -1.94
C LEU A 289 -12.64 -14.44 -3.34
N VAL A 290 -13.41 -13.81 -4.22
CA VAL A 290 -12.99 -13.59 -5.63
C VAL A 290 -12.90 -12.10 -5.95
N THR A 291 -14.00 -11.34 -5.79
CA THR A 291 -14.01 -9.92 -6.17
C THR A 291 -13.02 -9.10 -5.35
N SER A 292 -12.92 -9.37 -4.04
CA SER A 292 -11.95 -8.72 -3.15
C SER A 292 -10.50 -8.86 -3.63
N ARG A 293 -10.15 -10.03 -4.20
CA ARG A 293 -8.81 -10.29 -4.77
C ARG A 293 -8.57 -9.54 -6.08
N LEU A 294 -9.62 -9.42 -6.92
CA LEU A 294 -9.56 -8.64 -8.16
C LEU A 294 -9.42 -7.14 -7.89
N ASP A 295 -9.97 -6.67 -6.76
CA ASP A 295 -9.95 -5.25 -6.38
C ASP A 295 -8.75 -4.86 -5.51
N PHE A 296 -7.97 -5.82 -5.02
CA PHE A 296 -6.81 -5.55 -4.21
C PHE A 296 -5.71 -4.88 -5.05
N CYS A 297 -5.35 -3.65 -4.71
CA CYS A 297 -4.34 -2.84 -5.40
C CYS A 297 -4.56 -2.74 -6.93
N ASN A 298 -5.81 -2.75 -7.38
CA ASN A 298 -6.13 -2.76 -8.80
C ASN A 298 -5.85 -1.42 -9.51
N ALA A 299 -5.63 -0.33 -8.77
CA ALA A 299 -5.15 0.92 -9.36
C ALA A 299 -3.83 0.74 -10.15
N LEU A 300 -3.01 -0.24 -9.76
CA LEU A 300 -1.76 -0.59 -10.46
C LEU A 300 -1.98 -1.23 -11.84
N TYR A 301 -3.20 -1.68 -12.14
CA TYR A 301 -3.50 -2.38 -13.41
C TYR A 301 -3.87 -1.43 -14.54
N VAL A 302 -4.04 -0.15 -14.27
CA VAL A 302 -4.32 0.83 -15.32
C VAL A 302 -3.11 0.98 -16.24
N GLY A 303 -3.36 0.96 -17.55
CA GLY A 303 -2.29 1.07 -18.55
C GLY A 303 -1.50 -0.21 -18.81
N LEU A 304 -1.83 -1.34 -18.15
CA LEU A 304 -1.27 -2.64 -18.50
C LEU A 304 -1.75 -3.09 -19.88
N PRO A 305 -0.96 -3.93 -20.58
CA PRO A 305 -1.39 -4.51 -21.86
C PRO A 305 -2.73 -5.24 -21.71
N LEU A 306 -3.60 -5.07 -22.71
CA LEU A 306 -4.94 -5.71 -22.72
C LEU A 306 -4.88 -7.21 -22.52
N LYS A 307 -3.84 -7.89 -23.07
CA LYS A 307 -3.60 -9.32 -22.86
C LYS A 307 -3.51 -9.68 -21.38
N THR A 308 -2.81 -8.87 -20.60
CA THR A 308 -2.61 -9.08 -19.15
C THR A 308 -3.92 -8.86 -18.40
N VAL A 309 -4.61 -7.74 -18.65
CA VAL A 309 -5.90 -7.40 -18.00
C VAL A 309 -6.99 -8.42 -18.35
N ARG A 310 -6.99 -8.95 -19.58
CA ARG A 310 -7.95 -9.97 -20.04
C ARG A 310 -7.97 -11.21 -19.14
N THR A 311 -6.83 -11.60 -18.57
CA THR A 311 -6.77 -12.73 -17.66
C THR A 311 -7.66 -12.53 -16.43
N LEU A 312 -7.65 -11.33 -15.83
CA LEU A 312 -8.54 -10.98 -14.71
C LEU A 312 -9.99 -10.84 -15.15
N GLN A 313 -10.23 -10.33 -16.37
CA GLN A 313 -11.57 -10.26 -16.92
C GLN A 313 -12.22 -11.64 -17.10
N LEU A 314 -11.43 -12.66 -17.47
CA LEU A 314 -11.91 -14.04 -17.53
C LEU A 314 -12.35 -14.58 -16.16
N VAL A 315 -11.63 -14.23 -15.09
CA VAL A 315 -12.03 -14.55 -13.71
C VAL A 315 -13.37 -13.90 -13.39
N GLN A 316 -13.51 -12.59 -13.65
CA GLN A 316 -14.76 -11.86 -13.40
C GLN A 316 -15.93 -12.45 -14.19
N ASN A 317 -15.71 -12.78 -15.45
CA ASN A 317 -16.72 -13.41 -16.29
C ASN A 317 -17.15 -14.79 -15.74
N ARG A 318 -16.22 -15.56 -15.22
CA ARG A 318 -16.52 -16.86 -14.58
C ARG A 318 -17.32 -16.68 -13.29
N ALA A 319 -16.97 -15.66 -12.48
CA ALA A 319 -17.73 -15.30 -11.28
C ALA A 319 -19.17 -14.88 -11.62
N ALA A 320 -19.35 -14.05 -12.64
CA ALA A 320 -20.67 -13.62 -13.11
C ALA A 320 -21.52 -14.81 -13.59
N ARG A 321 -20.94 -15.73 -14.38
CA ARG A 321 -21.64 -16.96 -14.79
C ARG A 321 -22.05 -17.85 -13.61
N LEU A 322 -21.19 -17.93 -12.61
CA LEU A 322 -21.47 -18.71 -11.40
C LEU A 322 -22.72 -18.19 -10.69
N LEU A 323 -22.85 -16.87 -10.55
CA LEU A 323 -24.00 -16.24 -9.89
C LEU A 323 -25.28 -16.34 -10.69
N THR A 324 -25.21 -16.07 -12.00
CA THR A 324 -26.41 -15.97 -12.85
C THR A 324 -26.84 -17.29 -13.51
N GLY A 325 -26.02 -18.34 -13.41
CA GLY A 325 -26.30 -19.59 -14.15
C GLY A 325 -26.10 -19.50 -15.66
N THR A 326 -25.54 -18.39 -16.16
CA THR A 326 -25.38 -18.14 -17.58
C THR A 326 -24.43 -19.16 -18.24
N GLY A 327 -24.81 -19.66 -19.41
CA GLY A 327 -24.08 -20.67 -20.16
C GLY A 327 -22.67 -20.22 -20.60
N ARG A 328 -21.83 -21.23 -20.92
CA ARG A 328 -20.39 -21.02 -21.25
C ARG A 328 -20.19 -20.07 -22.44
N TYR A 329 -21.06 -20.13 -23.42
CA TYR A 329 -20.90 -19.40 -24.70
C TYR A 329 -21.64 -18.06 -24.75
N ALA A 330 -22.39 -17.71 -23.70
CA ALA A 330 -23.12 -16.45 -23.66
C ALA A 330 -22.17 -15.24 -23.58
N HIS A 331 -22.54 -14.16 -24.26
CA HIS A 331 -21.86 -12.89 -24.15
C HIS A 331 -21.97 -12.34 -22.73
N MET A 332 -20.85 -11.83 -22.20
CA MET A 332 -20.78 -11.41 -20.81
C MET A 332 -21.18 -9.96 -20.57
N THR A 333 -21.14 -9.11 -21.59
CA THR A 333 -21.49 -7.69 -21.46
C THR A 333 -22.90 -7.49 -20.89
N PRO A 334 -23.98 -8.14 -21.39
CA PRO A 334 -25.30 -8.02 -20.78
C PRO A 334 -25.38 -8.53 -19.35
N VAL A 335 -24.64 -9.61 -19.03
CA VAL A 335 -24.61 -10.20 -17.68
C VAL A 335 -23.94 -9.27 -16.69
N LEU A 336 -22.80 -8.66 -17.05
CA LEU A 336 -22.11 -7.67 -16.21
C LEU A 336 -22.97 -6.41 -16.03
N HIS A 337 -23.69 -5.99 -17.09
CA HIS A 337 -24.65 -4.89 -17.02
C HIS A 337 -25.78 -5.19 -16.02
N GLN A 338 -26.41 -6.37 -16.11
CA GLN A 338 -27.46 -6.82 -15.19
C GLN A 338 -26.99 -6.88 -13.72
N LEU A 339 -25.75 -7.33 -13.50
CA LEU A 339 -25.13 -7.40 -12.16
C LEU A 339 -24.63 -6.03 -11.66
N HIS A 340 -24.71 -4.97 -12.47
CA HIS A 340 -24.10 -3.67 -12.20
C HIS A 340 -22.59 -3.75 -11.89
N TRP A 341 -21.90 -4.65 -12.57
CA TRP A 341 -20.46 -4.86 -12.42
C TRP A 341 -19.68 -4.12 -13.49
N LEU A 342 -18.84 -3.18 -13.06
CA LEU A 342 -17.84 -2.58 -13.94
C LEU A 342 -16.83 -3.66 -14.36
N PRO A 343 -16.41 -3.72 -15.64
CA PRO A 343 -15.31 -4.55 -16.08
C PRO A 343 -14.00 -4.20 -15.37
N ILE A 344 -13.03 -5.11 -15.37
CA ILE A 344 -11.77 -4.98 -14.63
C ILE A 344 -11.05 -3.66 -14.94
N GLU A 345 -10.97 -3.27 -16.21
CA GLU A 345 -10.33 -2.01 -16.62
C GLU A 345 -11.05 -0.79 -16.01
N ALA A 346 -12.37 -0.73 -16.12
CA ALA A 346 -13.18 0.35 -15.55
C ALA A 346 -13.13 0.37 -14.01
N ARG A 347 -13.00 -0.79 -13.36
CA ARG A 347 -12.79 -0.88 -11.90
C ARG A 347 -11.44 -0.28 -11.49
N ALA A 348 -10.39 -0.56 -12.24
CA ALA A 348 -9.07 0.03 -12.01
C ALA A 348 -9.09 1.55 -12.21
N GLN A 349 -9.72 2.04 -13.31
CA GLN A 349 -9.92 3.47 -13.56
C GLN A 349 -10.73 4.13 -12.43
N PHE A 350 -11.82 3.49 -12.00
CA PHE A 350 -12.61 3.96 -10.85
C PHE A 350 -11.76 4.16 -9.60
N LYS A 351 -10.86 3.21 -9.29
CA LYS A 351 -10.00 3.29 -8.13
C LYS A 351 -9.01 4.45 -8.24
N VAL A 352 -8.34 4.62 -9.38
CA VAL A 352 -7.44 5.75 -9.65
C VAL A 352 -8.18 7.08 -9.49
N LEU A 353 -9.39 7.21 -10.03
CA LEU A 353 -10.20 8.43 -9.91
C LEU A 353 -10.58 8.74 -8.45
N ILE A 354 -10.93 7.71 -7.65
CA ILE A 354 -11.18 7.89 -6.21
C ILE A 354 -9.92 8.38 -5.48
N MET A 355 -8.75 7.83 -5.80
CA MET A 355 -7.49 8.26 -5.20
C MET A 355 -7.14 9.69 -5.61
N THR A 356 -7.39 10.05 -6.87
CA THR A 356 -7.21 11.42 -7.40
C THR A 356 -8.10 12.41 -6.65
N TYR A 357 -9.39 12.12 -6.52
CA TYR A 357 -10.32 12.97 -5.77
C TYR A 357 -9.87 13.15 -4.32
N LYS A 358 -9.51 12.05 -3.64
CA LYS A 358 -9.02 12.11 -2.26
C LYS A 358 -7.76 12.96 -2.13
N ALA A 359 -6.81 12.80 -3.04
CA ALA A 359 -5.56 13.57 -3.04
C ALA A 359 -5.83 15.08 -3.22
N LEU A 360 -6.69 15.46 -4.17
CA LEU A 360 -7.03 16.85 -4.44
C LEU A 360 -7.81 17.54 -3.32
N ASN A 361 -8.57 16.77 -2.52
CA ASN A 361 -9.41 17.29 -1.45
C ASN A 361 -8.83 17.05 -0.04
N GLY A 362 -7.55 16.71 0.09
CA GLY A 362 -6.90 16.50 1.40
C GLY A 362 -7.41 15.28 2.18
N LEU A 363 -8.10 14.35 1.50
CA LEU A 363 -8.67 13.13 2.10
C LEU A 363 -7.75 11.91 1.96
N GLY A 364 -6.53 12.11 1.47
CA GLY A 364 -5.55 11.07 1.19
C GLY A 364 -4.13 11.54 1.45
N PRO A 365 -3.13 10.69 1.17
CA PRO A 365 -1.74 10.99 1.42
C PRO A 365 -1.23 12.20 0.62
N GLY A 366 -0.46 13.08 1.27
CA GLY A 366 0.17 14.25 0.64
C GLY A 366 1.08 13.87 -0.54
N TYR A 367 1.80 12.73 -0.41
CA TYR A 367 2.67 12.24 -1.47
C TYR A 367 1.93 11.87 -2.79
N LEU A 368 0.62 11.61 -2.77
CA LEU A 368 -0.18 11.48 -4.00
C LEU A 368 -0.61 12.84 -4.55
N ASN A 369 -0.93 13.80 -3.67
CA ASN A 369 -1.28 15.16 -4.11
C ASN A 369 -0.10 15.84 -4.83
N GLU A 370 1.11 15.70 -4.33
CA GLU A 370 2.33 16.25 -4.92
C GLU A 370 2.59 15.76 -6.36
N ARG A 371 2.01 14.62 -6.76
CA ARG A 371 2.11 14.07 -8.12
C ARG A 371 1.09 14.66 -9.09
N LEU A 372 0.11 15.37 -8.57
CA LEU A 372 -0.98 15.98 -9.34
C LEU A 372 -0.72 17.49 -9.47
N ARG A 373 -0.62 17.98 -10.68
CA ARG A 373 -0.41 19.41 -10.93
C ARG A 373 -1.69 20.00 -11.50
N PRO A 374 -2.25 21.07 -10.91
CA PRO A 374 -3.35 21.81 -11.51
C PRO A 374 -2.95 22.33 -12.90
N TYR A 375 -3.87 22.27 -13.83
CA TYR A 375 -3.69 22.91 -15.13
C TYR A 375 -3.86 24.42 -14.98
N MET A 376 -2.77 25.16 -15.22
CA MET A 376 -2.77 26.62 -15.24
C MET A 376 -2.41 27.08 -16.65
N PRO A 377 -3.36 27.60 -17.43
CA PRO A 377 -3.08 28.12 -18.76
C PRO A 377 -2.33 29.46 -18.65
N ASP A 378 -1.35 29.67 -19.54
CA ASP A 378 -0.57 30.92 -19.64
C ASP A 378 -1.41 32.15 -20.04
N ARG A 379 -2.62 31.92 -20.53
CA ARG A 379 -3.58 32.95 -20.90
C ARG A 379 -4.94 32.65 -20.27
N PRO A 380 -5.79 33.66 -20.00
CA PRO A 380 -7.13 33.44 -19.48
C PRO A 380 -7.96 32.68 -20.53
N LEU A 381 -8.06 31.35 -20.37
CA LEU A 381 -8.88 30.48 -21.18
C LEU A 381 -10.19 30.16 -20.45
N ARG A 382 -11.26 29.82 -21.20
CA ARG A 382 -12.53 29.35 -20.62
C ARG A 382 -12.36 28.13 -19.71
N SER A 383 -11.31 27.33 -19.92
CA SER A 383 -10.97 26.14 -19.12
C SER A 383 -10.29 26.45 -17.77
N ALA A 384 -9.93 27.71 -17.47
CA ALA A 384 -9.23 28.08 -16.22
C ALA A 384 -10.04 27.75 -14.94
N GLY A 385 -11.39 27.68 -15.04
CA GLY A 385 -12.28 27.33 -13.91
C GLY A 385 -12.78 25.87 -13.91
N GLU A 386 -12.20 24.98 -14.71
CA GLU A 386 -12.71 23.63 -14.88
C GLU A 386 -12.06 22.58 -13.99
N SER A 387 -11.18 22.97 -13.05
CA SER A 387 -10.45 22.05 -12.15
C SER A 387 -9.76 20.91 -12.89
N LEU A 388 -9.10 21.22 -14.02
CA LEU A 388 -8.34 20.27 -14.81
C LEU A 388 -6.95 20.05 -14.20
N LEU A 389 -6.37 18.90 -14.52
CA LEU A 389 -5.00 18.55 -14.16
C LEU A 389 -4.08 18.64 -15.38
N ARG A 390 -2.82 19.03 -15.15
CA ARG A 390 -1.81 19.04 -16.20
C ARG A 390 -1.41 17.63 -16.57
N GLU A 391 -1.64 17.25 -17.80
CA GLU A 391 -1.12 16.01 -18.37
C GLU A 391 0.36 16.17 -18.74
N PRO A 392 1.19 15.14 -18.56
CA PRO A 392 2.56 15.18 -19.06
C PRO A 392 2.56 15.28 -20.60
N SER A 393 3.34 16.21 -21.14
CA SER A 393 3.44 16.39 -22.58
C SER A 393 4.17 15.21 -23.25
N MET A 394 3.93 14.98 -24.54
CA MET A 394 4.64 13.94 -25.31
C MET A 394 6.16 14.17 -25.34
N LYS A 395 6.63 15.41 -25.16
CA LYS A 395 8.05 15.73 -25.07
C LYS A 395 8.67 15.28 -23.71
N GLU A 396 7.85 15.18 -22.68
CA GLU A 396 8.25 14.73 -21.33
C GLU A 396 8.26 13.21 -21.20
N ILE A 397 7.71 12.48 -22.17
CA ILE A 397 7.56 11.02 -22.16
C ILE A 397 8.58 10.41 -23.15
N ARG A 398 9.52 9.59 -22.63
CA ARG A 398 10.48 8.86 -23.45
C ARG A 398 10.00 7.45 -23.82
N ARG A 399 9.38 6.75 -22.87
CA ARG A 399 8.85 5.38 -23.03
C ARG A 399 7.36 5.34 -22.73
N VAL A 400 6.55 5.52 -23.77
CA VAL A 400 5.07 5.61 -23.66
C VAL A 400 4.46 4.44 -22.87
N SER A 401 4.93 3.21 -23.11
CA SER A 401 4.40 2.01 -22.44
C SER A 401 4.61 2.01 -20.92
N THR A 402 5.74 2.53 -20.44
CA THR A 402 6.06 2.64 -19.01
C THR A 402 5.35 3.84 -18.40
N ARG A 403 5.43 5.00 -19.06
CA ARG A 403 4.86 6.25 -18.54
C ARG A 403 3.34 6.21 -18.39
N ARG A 404 2.64 5.55 -19.32
CA ARG A 404 1.18 5.37 -19.26
C ARG A 404 0.68 4.55 -18.07
N ARG A 405 1.59 3.92 -17.31
CA ARG A 405 1.28 3.17 -16.09
C ARG A 405 1.52 3.98 -14.82
N ALA A 406 2.23 5.10 -14.91
CA ALA A 406 2.52 5.98 -13.79
C ALA A 406 1.27 6.76 -13.38
N PHE A 407 0.97 6.81 -12.08
CA PHE A 407 -0.18 7.54 -11.53
C PHE A 407 -0.18 9.02 -11.97
N SER A 408 0.97 9.67 -11.96
CA SER A 408 1.16 11.07 -12.37
C SER A 408 0.84 11.34 -13.86
N ALA A 409 0.65 10.28 -14.67
CA ALA A 409 0.20 10.41 -16.06
C ALA A 409 -1.24 9.90 -16.24
N VAL A 410 -1.57 8.78 -15.60
CA VAL A 410 -2.90 8.16 -15.70
C VAL A 410 -3.97 9.00 -15.02
N ALA A 411 -3.69 9.50 -13.82
CA ALA A 411 -4.68 10.21 -13.02
C ALA A 411 -5.14 11.53 -13.71
N PRO A 412 -4.26 12.41 -14.23
CA PRO A 412 -4.69 13.58 -14.97
C PRO A 412 -5.52 13.26 -16.22
N ASN A 413 -5.12 12.25 -16.98
CA ASN A 413 -5.84 11.86 -18.19
C ASN A 413 -7.28 11.38 -17.87
N LEU A 414 -7.41 10.47 -16.91
CA LEU A 414 -8.73 9.98 -16.47
C LEU A 414 -9.56 11.09 -15.81
N TRP A 415 -8.95 11.96 -15.03
CA TRP A 415 -9.62 13.08 -14.38
C TRP A 415 -10.19 14.07 -15.37
N ASN A 416 -9.40 14.44 -16.38
CA ASN A 416 -9.80 15.41 -17.41
C ASN A 416 -10.89 14.87 -18.33
N SER A 417 -11.02 13.55 -18.48
CA SER A 417 -12.10 12.91 -19.24
C SER A 417 -13.46 12.94 -18.52
N LEU A 418 -13.49 13.24 -17.21
CA LEU A 418 -14.74 13.35 -16.46
C LEU A 418 -15.51 14.65 -16.82
N PRO A 419 -16.85 14.62 -16.81
CA PRO A 419 -17.66 15.84 -16.84
C PRO A 419 -17.32 16.79 -15.68
N LYS A 420 -17.46 18.09 -15.90
CA LYS A 420 -17.16 19.13 -14.92
C LYS A 420 -17.94 18.91 -13.61
N GLU A 421 -19.21 18.57 -13.71
CA GLU A 421 -20.09 18.34 -12.57
C GLU A 421 -19.60 17.19 -11.67
N VAL A 422 -18.97 16.18 -12.28
CA VAL A 422 -18.38 15.07 -11.55
C VAL A 422 -17.11 15.48 -10.84
N ARG A 423 -16.22 16.25 -11.52
CA ARG A 423 -14.98 16.75 -10.89
C ARG A 423 -15.24 17.68 -9.71
N LEU A 424 -16.33 18.45 -9.75
CA LEU A 424 -16.74 19.40 -8.72
C LEU A 424 -17.68 18.80 -7.66
N ALA A 425 -17.78 17.48 -7.57
CA ALA A 425 -18.63 16.80 -6.60
C ALA A 425 -18.32 17.26 -5.15
N PRO A 426 -19.34 17.62 -4.35
CA PRO A 426 -19.14 18.26 -3.04
C PRO A 426 -18.63 17.31 -1.95
N SER A 427 -18.68 16.01 -2.18
CA SER A 427 -18.21 15.01 -1.22
C SER A 427 -17.73 13.74 -1.92
N LEU A 428 -16.87 12.99 -1.22
CA LEU A 428 -16.37 11.69 -1.71
C LEU A 428 -17.51 10.70 -2.02
N LEU A 429 -18.59 10.72 -1.24
CA LEU A 429 -19.74 9.84 -1.45
C LEU A 429 -20.46 10.16 -2.77
N VAL A 430 -20.70 11.45 -3.02
CA VAL A 430 -21.32 11.93 -4.26
C VAL A 430 -20.41 11.63 -5.45
N PHE A 431 -19.10 11.95 -5.33
CA PHE A 431 -18.12 11.66 -6.36
C PHE A 431 -18.10 10.16 -6.74
N ARG A 432 -18.01 9.27 -5.74
CA ARG A 432 -18.00 7.82 -5.97
C ARG A 432 -19.22 7.34 -6.75
N ARG A 433 -20.41 7.86 -6.43
CA ARG A 433 -21.64 7.50 -7.12
C ARG A 433 -21.62 7.99 -8.58
N GLN A 434 -21.29 9.25 -8.78
CA GLN A 434 -21.24 9.87 -10.10
C GLN A 434 -20.20 9.21 -11.02
N VAL A 435 -18.98 8.99 -10.54
CA VAL A 435 -17.92 8.31 -11.32
C VAL A 435 -18.33 6.88 -11.67
N LYS A 436 -18.92 6.13 -10.73
CA LYS A 436 -19.39 4.77 -11.03
C LYS A 436 -20.44 4.80 -12.13
N THR A 437 -21.39 5.73 -12.07
CA THR A 437 -22.42 5.90 -13.11
C THR A 437 -21.82 6.32 -14.45
N PHE A 438 -20.89 7.27 -14.45
CA PHE A 438 -20.19 7.73 -15.65
C PHE A 438 -19.46 6.58 -16.34
N LEU A 439 -18.61 5.84 -15.62
CA LEU A 439 -17.87 4.71 -16.15
C LEU A 439 -18.79 3.58 -16.63
N PHE A 440 -19.91 3.36 -15.93
CA PHE A 440 -20.89 2.35 -16.30
C PHE A 440 -21.55 2.72 -17.63
N LYS A 441 -22.05 3.95 -17.75
CA LYS A 441 -22.66 4.45 -19.00
C LYS A 441 -21.66 4.43 -20.16
N HIS A 442 -20.44 4.91 -19.92
CA HIS A 442 -19.38 4.94 -20.93
C HIS A 442 -19.02 3.54 -21.44
N HIS A 443 -18.97 2.54 -20.56
CA HIS A 443 -18.58 1.18 -20.93
C HIS A 443 -19.69 0.38 -21.60
N PHE A 444 -20.94 0.59 -21.18
CA PHE A 444 -22.09 -0.16 -21.72
C PHE A 444 -22.89 0.61 -22.77
N ASN A 445 -22.44 1.82 -23.19
CA ASN A 445 -23.10 2.70 -24.15
C ASN A 445 -24.58 2.96 -23.83
N CYS A 446 -24.89 3.25 -22.55
CA CYS A 446 -26.25 3.53 -22.05
C CYS A 446 -26.45 5.03 -21.82
#